data_ff669163b221843fcd3fdde586e4bbaa
#
_entry.id   ff669163b221843fcd3fdde586e4bbaa
#
_cell.length_a   1.000
_cell.length_b   1.000
_cell.length_c   1.000
_cell.angle_alpha   90.00
_cell.angle_beta   90.00
_cell.angle_gamma   90.00
#
_symmetry.space_group_name_H-M   'P 1'
#
loop_
_entity.id
_entity.type
_entity.pdbx_description
1 polymer ?
#
loop_
_entity_poly.entity_id
_entity_poly.type
_entity_poly.pdbx_seq_one_letter_code
_entity_poly.pdbx_strand_id
1 'polypeptide(L)'
;MVAGLDVLLLNFSFYAASALFTASISGIEEAFGATTAESTLGLSLFVIVYGIGPLILSPLSSLPTLGRSPVYVLGCLAFCLFNIGTALAKNLQTVLVLRFMGGFAGSTPISVGGASLMEIFKPNEFPYAIAFYAVSGVCGPILGPILGTPVMCVISLLLSGIAAFTTISTFFFLPETLSENIFLRRAKRHPEQTDNPAYHSEAEIQSPTENLALCIVKDMGDDLKLACLDPVILFVNMNTMLVYVFDGIYHFTAIQQGLSFFGILVGASVSVVGYILWLYYWYQPRVADANIVLKPEARLVPGQIGALCIPVCLFILAWTSRESVHWIAPIIGTAFFAPGFYLMSQSVLNYLGESYPRHAVSVFAGNTFFRSSFGGALPLAAPSMLNSLGIGWASSTLGFISVAMVPLPFILQRYGKKRRSWSRFAN
;
A
#
# COMPACT_ATOMS: atom_id res chain seq x y z
N MET A 1 8.78 -1.92 -19.88
CA MET A 1 7.35 -1.57 -19.85
C MET A 1 6.49 -2.74 -19.36
N VAL A 2 6.58 -3.95 -19.95
CA VAL A 2 5.78 -5.13 -19.52
C VAL A 2 6.03 -5.49 -18.04
N ALA A 3 7.28 -5.60 -17.62
CA ALA A 3 7.63 -5.87 -16.21
C ALA A 3 7.07 -4.83 -15.22
N GLY A 4 7.06 -3.55 -15.61
CA GLY A 4 6.45 -2.50 -14.79
C GLY A 4 4.94 -2.71 -14.64
N LEU A 5 4.23 -3.04 -15.73
CA LEU A 5 2.80 -3.34 -15.69
C LEU A 5 2.50 -4.55 -14.80
N ASP A 6 3.34 -5.57 -14.83
CA ASP A 6 3.20 -6.76 -13.99
C ASP A 6 3.30 -6.42 -12.49
N VAL A 7 4.26 -5.56 -12.11
CA VAL A 7 4.38 -5.05 -10.73
C VAL A 7 3.12 -4.26 -10.30
N LEU A 8 2.51 -3.49 -11.22
CA LEU A 8 1.25 -2.78 -10.94
C LEU A 8 0.08 -3.76 -10.72
N LEU A 9 -0.03 -4.80 -11.54
CA LEU A 9 -1.05 -5.84 -11.40
C LEU A 9 -0.91 -6.62 -10.10
N LEU A 10 0.33 -6.93 -9.71
CA LEU A 10 0.61 -7.55 -8.42
C LEU A 10 0.13 -6.68 -7.26
N ASN A 11 0.50 -5.40 -7.25
CA ASN A 11 0.10 -4.46 -6.21
C ASN A 11 -1.43 -4.32 -6.13
N PHE A 12 -2.10 -4.20 -7.27
CA PHE A 12 -3.56 -4.18 -7.37
C PHE A 12 -4.20 -5.42 -6.74
N SER A 13 -3.71 -6.61 -7.09
CA SER A 13 -4.27 -7.89 -6.62
C SER A 13 -4.25 -8.00 -5.10
N PHE A 14 -3.17 -7.56 -4.46
CA PHE A 14 -3.05 -7.64 -3.00
C PHE A 14 -3.93 -6.64 -2.27
N TYR A 15 -3.98 -5.40 -2.75
CA TYR A 15 -4.89 -4.41 -2.16
C TYR A 15 -6.36 -4.76 -2.39
N ALA A 16 -6.71 -5.32 -3.56
CA ALA A 16 -8.05 -5.82 -3.83
C ALA A 16 -8.44 -6.97 -2.88
N ALA A 17 -7.49 -7.84 -2.52
CA ALA A 17 -7.74 -8.97 -1.62
C ALA A 17 -8.15 -8.55 -0.21
N SER A 18 -7.59 -7.45 0.32
CA SER A 18 -8.00 -6.93 1.63
C SER A 18 -9.41 -6.36 1.59
N ALA A 19 -9.75 -5.62 0.55
CA ALA A 19 -11.01 -4.93 0.44
C ALA A 19 -12.18 -5.83 0.02
N LEU A 20 -11.94 -6.78 -0.88
CA LEU A 20 -12.95 -7.77 -1.25
C LEU A 20 -13.40 -8.61 -0.04
N PHE A 21 -12.49 -8.92 0.87
CA PHE A 21 -12.85 -9.65 2.09
C PHE A 21 -13.80 -8.87 2.99
N THR A 22 -13.75 -7.54 3.00
CA THR A 22 -14.69 -6.72 3.79
C THR A 22 -16.14 -6.97 3.39
N ALA A 23 -16.40 -7.23 2.10
CA ALA A 23 -17.75 -7.55 1.62
C ALA A 23 -18.25 -8.94 2.06
N SER A 24 -17.35 -9.84 2.49
CA SER A 24 -17.73 -11.18 2.99
C SER A 24 -17.97 -11.26 4.50
N ILE A 25 -17.77 -10.17 5.25
CA ILE A 25 -17.89 -10.18 6.72
C ILE A 25 -19.28 -10.62 7.15
N SER A 26 -20.34 -10.06 6.59
CA SER A 26 -21.73 -10.45 6.90
C SER A 26 -22.01 -11.91 6.56
N GLY A 27 -21.50 -12.40 5.44
CA GLY A 27 -21.64 -13.83 5.07
C GLY A 27 -20.88 -14.77 6.00
N ILE A 28 -19.76 -14.35 6.58
CA ILE A 28 -19.00 -15.10 7.59
C ILE A 28 -19.76 -15.16 8.91
N GLU A 29 -20.37 -14.07 9.33
CA GLU A 29 -21.23 -14.00 10.52
C GLU A 29 -22.40 -15.00 10.40
N GLU A 30 -23.07 -15.00 9.26
CA GLU A 30 -24.20 -15.90 9.02
C GLU A 30 -23.77 -17.37 8.90
N ALA A 31 -22.66 -17.65 8.18
CA ALA A 31 -22.21 -19.03 7.92
C ALA A 31 -21.63 -19.72 9.15
N PHE A 32 -20.91 -18.99 10.00
CA PHE A 32 -20.17 -19.57 11.15
C PHE A 32 -20.74 -19.16 12.51
N GLY A 33 -21.78 -18.33 12.56
CA GLY A 33 -22.33 -17.79 13.82
C GLY A 33 -21.35 -16.91 14.59
N ALA A 34 -20.43 -16.26 13.86
CA ALA A 34 -19.36 -15.45 14.43
C ALA A 34 -19.87 -14.04 14.78
N THR A 35 -19.23 -13.41 15.77
CA THR A 35 -19.47 -12.00 16.08
C THR A 35 -18.82 -11.10 15.02
N THR A 36 -19.30 -9.85 14.86
CA THR A 36 -18.73 -8.85 13.96
C THR A 36 -17.21 -8.62 14.24
N ALA A 37 -16.82 -8.66 15.52
CA ALA A 37 -15.41 -8.53 15.90
C ALA A 37 -14.56 -9.70 15.42
N GLU A 38 -15.05 -10.93 15.55
CA GLU A 38 -14.35 -12.13 15.08
C GLU A 38 -14.26 -12.19 13.56
N SER A 39 -15.31 -11.80 12.85
CA SER A 39 -15.32 -11.75 11.38
C SER A 39 -14.36 -10.66 10.85
N THR A 40 -14.33 -9.47 11.49
CA THR A 40 -13.43 -8.38 11.18
C THR A 40 -11.96 -8.74 11.48
N LEU A 41 -11.71 -9.65 12.44
CA LEU A 41 -10.35 -10.12 12.76
C LEU A 41 -9.65 -10.72 11.55
N GLY A 42 -10.38 -11.39 10.64
CA GLY A 42 -9.82 -11.93 9.39
C GLY A 42 -9.25 -10.85 8.46
N LEU A 43 -9.87 -9.66 8.41
CA LEU A 43 -9.34 -8.49 7.71
C LEU A 43 -8.12 -7.92 8.44
N SER A 44 -8.25 -7.70 9.74
CA SER A 44 -7.21 -7.08 10.56
C SER A 44 -5.92 -7.90 10.61
N LEU A 45 -6.02 -9.22 10.78
CA LEU A 45 -4.87 -10.13 10.74
C LEU A 45 -4.17 -10.07 9.38
N PHE A 46 -4.92 -10.10 8.29
CA PHE A 46 -4.35 -9.98 6.95
C PHE A 46 -3.58 -8.68 6.78
N VAL A 47 -4.17 -7.54 7.22
CA VAL A 47 -3.57 -6.21 7.09
C VAL A 47 -2.32 -6.06 7.97
N ILE A 48 -2.36 -6.52 9.23
CA ILE A 48 -1.21 -6.44 10.14
C ILE A 48 -0.05 -7.29 9.59
N VAL A 49 -0.36 -8.49 9.13
CA VAL A 49 0.67 -9.45 8.69
C VAL A 49 1.28 -9.05 7.34
N TYR A 50 0.51 -8.45 6.43
CA TYR A 50 1.15 -7.90 5.24
C TYR A 50 2.08 -6.71 5.54
N GLY A 51 1.94 -6.08 6.71
CA GLY A 51 2.91 -5.12 7.23
C GLY A 51 4.17 -5.77 7.78
N ILE A 52 4.04 -6.91 8.49
CA ILE A 52 5.16 -7.66 9.07
C ILE A 52 5.97 -8.38 7.99
N GLY A 53 5.28 -8.97 6.99
CA GLY A 53 5.89 -9.76 5.92
C GLY A 53 7.06 -9.07 5.22
N PRO A 54 6.96 -7.79 4.82
CA PRO A 54 8.04 -7.05 4.21
C PRO A 54 9.32 -6.96 5.04
N LEU A 55 9.23 -6.94 6.36
CA LEU A 55 10.42 -6.91 7.23
C LEU A 55 11.29 -8.15 7.05
N ILE A 56 10.69 -9.27 6.61
CA ILE A 56 11.39 -10.54 6.37
C ILE A 56 11.64 -10.75 4.88
N LEU A 57 10.62 -10.53 4.04
CA LEU A 57 10.70 -10.85 2.61
C LEU A 57 11.47 -9.79 1.82
N SER A 58 11.50 -8.52 2.26
CA SER A 58 12.25 -7.47 1.55
C SER A 58 13.77 -7.68 1.65
N PRO A 59 14.37 -7.91 2.82
CA PRO A 59 15.78 -8.28 2.91
C PRO A 59 16.10 -9.55 2.11
N LEU A 60 15.23 -10.56 2.17
CA LEU A 60 15.40 -11.80 1.43
C LEU A 60 15.43 -11.56 -0.09
N SER A 61 14.57 -10.68 -0.60
CA SER A 61 14.52 -10.28 -2.00
C SER A 61 15.71 -9.44 -2.46
N SER A 62 16.45 -8.85 -1.53
CA SER A 62 17.64 -8.03 -1.79
C SER A 62 18.95 -8.86 -1.77
N LEU A 63 18.89 -10.15 -1.45
CA LEU A 63 20.06 -11.02 -1.50
C LEU A 63 20.48 -11.27 -2.94
N PRO A 64 21.75 -10.97 -3.31
CA PRO A 64 22.26 -11.20 -4.66
C PRO A 64 22.18 -12.66 -5.12
N THR A 65 22.22 -13.60 -4.18
CA THR A 65 22.14 -15.05 -4.46
C THR A 65 20.74 -15.50 -4.86
N LEU A 66 19.70 -14.91 -4.27
CA LEU A 66 18.30 -15.31 -4.51
C LEU A 66 17.68 -14.46 -5.63
N GLY A 67 17.77 -13.14 -5.53
CA GLY A 67 17.09 -12.20 -6.41
C GLY A 67 15.64 -11.96 -6.04
N ARG A 68 14.97 -11.07 -6.76
CA ARG A 68 13.57 -10.68 -6.48
C ARG A 68 12.55 -11.57 -7.15
N SER A 69 12.79 -12.01 -8.38
CA SER A 69 11.83 -12.77 -9.17
C SER A 69 11.36 -14.06 -8.47
N PRO A 70 12.20 -14.90 -7.85
CA PRO A 70 11.75 -16.08 -7.11
C PRO A 70 10.87 -15.73 -5.91
N VAL A 71 11.18 -14.64 -5.18
CA VAL A 71 10.41 -14.22 -4.00
C VAL A 71 9.00 -13.78 -4.41
N TYR A 72 8.87 -13.05 -5.54
CA TYR A 72 7.57 -12.69 -6.09
C TYR A 72 6.76 -13.92 -6.48
N VAL A 73 7.34 -14.81 -7.29
CA VAL A 73 6.63 -15.99 -7.81
C VAL A 73 6.17 -16.91 -6.68
N LEU A 74 7.07 -17.22 -5.73
CA LEU A 74 6.73 -18.09 -4.58
C LEU A 74 5.69 -17.44 -3.66
N GLY A 75 5.82 -16.12 -3.40
CA GLY A 75 4.86 -15.36 -2.62
C GLY A 75 3.47 -15.35 -3.25
N CYS A 76 3.38 -15.09 -4.56
CA CYS A 76 2.12 -15.09 -5.29
C CYS A 76 1.48 -16.47 -5.37
N LEU A 77 2.27 -17.52 -5.59
CA LEU A 77 1.80 -18.88 -5.62
C LEU A 77 1.22 -19.28 -4.25
N ALA A 78 1.96 -19.03 -3.17
CA ALA A 78 1.50 -19.29 -1.82
C ALA A 78 0.21 -18.49 -1.49
N PHE A 79 0.16 -17.21 -1.88
CA PHE A 79 -1.03 -16.39 -1.74
C PHE A 79 -2.25 -16.99 -2.47
N CYS A 80 -2.09 -17.44 -3.71
CA CYS A 80 -3.12 -18.11 -4.47
C CYS A 80 -3.65 -19.37 -3.73
N LEU A 81 -2.75 -20.22 -3.27
CA LEU A 81 -3.10 -21.46 -2.55
C LEU A 81 -3.85 -21.16 -1.23
N PHE A 82 -3.42 -20.15 -0.46
CA PHE A 82 -4.11 -19.74 0.77
C PHE A 82 -5.50 -19.17 0.51
N ASN A 83 -5.72 -18.44 -0.60
CA ASN A 83 -7.05 -17.98 -0.97
C ASN A 83 -7.98 -19.14 -1.39
N ILE A 84 -7.47 -20.14 -2.11
CA ILE A 84 -8.23 -21.37 -2.42
C ILE A 84 -8.61 -22.09 -1.12
N GLY A 85 -7.65 -22.22 -0.20
CA GLY A 85 -7.91 -22.80 1.12
C GLY A 85 -8.99 -22.03 1.89
N THR A 86 -8.97 -20.70 1.84
CA THR A 86 -9.99 -19.84 2.47
C THR A 86 -11.37 -20.07 1.86
N ALA A 87 -11.46 -20.25 0.54
CA ALA A 87 -12.73 -20.59 -0.12
C ALA A 87 -13.34 -21.93 0.35
N LEU A 88 -12.47 -22.88 0.70
CA LEU A 88 -12.86 -24.25 1.12
C LEU A 88 -12.93 -24.39 2.64
N ALA A 89 -12.71 -23.33 3.41
CA ALA A 89 -12.68 -23.37 4.86
C ALA A 89 -14.06 -23.73 5.45
N LYS A 90 -14.07 -24.66 6.40
CA LYS A 90 -15.28 -25.15 7.07
C LYS A 90 -15.49 -24.55 8.46
N ASN A 91 -14.55 -23.79 8.97
CA ASN A 91 -14.63 -23.12 10.27
C ASN A 91 -13.89 -21.79 10.26
N LEU A 92 -14.26 -20.90 11.17
CA LEU A 92 -13.69 -19.56 11.27
C LEU A 92 -12.17 -19.60 11.56
N GLN A 93 -11.70 -20.51 12.39
CA GLN A 93 -10.28 -20.62 12.76
C GLN A 93 -9.41 -20.88 11.52
N THR A 94 -9.86 -21.78 10.63
CA THR A 94 -9.16 -22.05 9.36
C THR A 94 -9.13 -20.79 8.48
N VAL A 95 -10.23 -20.04 8.39
CA VAL A 95 -10.27 -18.76 7.66
C VAL A 95 -9.21 -17.80 8.22
N LEU A 96 -9.17 -17.61 9.55
CA LEU A 96 -8.24 -16.68 10.19
C LEU A 96 -6.76 -17.06 9.96
N VAL A 97 -6.42 -18.33 10.11
CA VAL A 97 -5.05 -18.84 9.86
C VAL A 97 -4.65 -18.67 8.40
N LEU A 98 -5.52 -19.02 7.46
CA LEU A 98 -5.23 -18.88 6.04
C LEU A 98 -5.14 -17.42 5.59
N ARG A 99 -5.92 -16.52 6.18
CA ARG A 99 -5.80 -15.07 5.98
C ARG A 99 -4.49 -14.52 6.53
N PHE A 100 -4.05 -14.97 7.70
CA PHE A 100 -2.76 -14.65 8.26
C PHE A 100 -1.62 -15.06 7.30
N MET A 101 -1.58 -16.31 6.88
CA MET A 101 -0.58 -16.83 5.95
C MET A 101 -0.65 -16.17 4.58
N GLY A 102 -1.85 -15.89 4.07
CA GLY A 102 -2.07 -15.17 2.83
C GLY A 102 -1.54 -13.74 2.87
N GLY A 103 -1.76 -13.02 3.98
CA GLY A 103 -1.21 -11.69 4.20
C GLY A 103 0.32 -11.68 4.19
N PHE A 104 0.95 -12.66 4.83
CA PHE A 104 2.41 -12.82 4.83
C PHE A 104 2.96 -13.09 3.43
N ALA A 105 2.44 -14.12 2.76
CA ALA A 105 2.92 -14.53 1.44
C ALA A 105 2.76 -13.42 0.40
N GLY A 106 1.64 -12.70 0.48
CA GLY A 106 1.28 -11.66 -0.45
C GLY A 106 1.91 -10.28 -0.21
N SER A 107 2.71 -10.10 0.82
CA SER A 107 3.22 -8.78 1.21
C SER A 107 4.36 -8.25 0.32
N THR A 108 5.04 -9.12 -0.43
CA THR A 108 6.22 -8.77 -1.24
C THR A 108 6.00 -7.60 -2.22
N PRO A 109 4.93 -7.59 -3.05
CA PRO A 109 4.72 -6.51 -4.01
C PRO A 109 4.58 -5.13 -3.40
N ILE A 110 4.09 -5.03 -2.16
CA ILE A 110 3.79 -3.75 -1.51
C ILE A 110 5.07 -2.97 -1.18
N SER A 111 6.12 -3.64 -0.76
CA SER A 111 7.39 -3.00 -0.38
C SER A 111 8.45 -3.09 -1.47
N VAL A 112 8.61 -4.27 -2.05
CA VAL A 112 9.63 -4.51 -3.08
C VAL A 112 9.22 -3.93 -4.43
N GLY A 113 7.90 -3.78 -4.68
CA GLY A 113 7.36 -3.24 -5.93
C GLY A 113 7.88 -1.84 -6.26
N GLY A 114 7.85 -0.92 -5.29
CA GLY A 114 8.40 0.42 -5.47
C GLY A 114 9.89 0.43 -5.81
N ALA A 115 10.68 -0.40 -5.12
CA ALA A 115 12.11 -0.53 -5.39
C ALA A 115 12.40 -1.21 -6.73
N SER A 116 11.59 -2.20 -7.14
CA SER A 116 11.70 -2.81 -8.47
C SER A 116 11.43 -1.80 -9.58
N LEU A 117 10.47 -0.90 -9.40
CA LEU A 117 10.20 0.17 -10.36
C LEU A 117 11.36 1.17 -10.47
N MET A 118 12.07 1.46 -9.37
CA MET A 118 13.28 2.30 -9.40
C MET A 118 14.39 1.71 -10.26
N GLU A 119 14.52 0.38 -10.32
CA GLU A 119 15.53 -0.30 -11.12
C GLU A 119 15.09 -0.52 -12.58
N ILE A 120 13.79 -0.65 -12.83
CA ILE A 120 13.24 -0.85 -14.19
C ILE A 120 13.20 0.47 -14.98
N PHE A 121 12.83 1.57 -14.32
CA PHE A 121 12.61 2.86 -15.00
C PHE A 121 13.75 3.84 -14.77
N LYS A 122 14.00 4.70 -15.76
CA LYS A 122 14.98 5.78 -15.63
C LYS A 122 14.53 6.80 -14.56
N PRO A 123 15.47 7.54 -13.94
CA PRO A 123 15.13 8.53 -12.92
C PRO A 123 14.06 9.54 -13.33
N ASN A 124 14.00 9.91 -14.62
CA ASN A 124 13.00 10.84 -15.15
C ASN A 124 11.62 10.18 -15.36
N GLU A 125 11.56 8.86 -15.52
CA GLU A 125 10.33 8.09 -15.76
C GLU A 125 9.77 7.52 -14.45
N PHE A 126 10.63 7.29 -13.46
CA PHE A 126 10.27 6.71 -12.17
C PHE A 126 9.08 7.41 -11.48
N PRO A 127 8.98 8.77 -11.45
CA PRO A 127 7.84 9.43 -10.83
C PRO A 127 6.48 9.10 -11.46
N TYR A 128 6.46 8.82 -12.75
CA TYR A 128 5.24 8.36 -13.45
C TYR A 128 4.95 6.89 -13.13
N ALA A 129 5.98 6.05 -13.09
CA ALA A 129 5.81 4.64 -12.75
C ALA A 129 5.26 4.46 -11.34
N ILE A 130 5.80 5.20 -10.35
CA ILE A 130 5.30 5.15 -8.97
C ILE A 130 3.91 5.80 -8.84
N ALA A 131 3.56 6.77 -9.71
CA ALA A 131 2.22 7.33 -9.78
C ALA A 131 1.18 6.26 -10.15
N PHE A 132 1.45 5.47 -11.20
CA PHE A 132 0.58 4.36 -11.57
C PHE A 132 0.59 3.23 -10.53
N TYR A 133 1.71 3.00 -9.86
CA TYR A 133 1.79 2.05 -8.77
C TYR A 133 0.85 2.41 -7.61
N ALA A 134 0.78 3.67 -7.23
CA ALA A 134 -0.17 4.10 -6.22
C ALA A 134 -1.63 4.05 -6.72
N VAL A 135 -1.88 4.32 -8.02
CA VAL A 135 -3.21 4.11 -8.63
C VAL A 135 -3.66 2.66 -8.44
N SER A 136 -2.79 1.70 -8.73
CA SER A 136 -3.12 0.28 -8.56
C SER A 136 -3.47 -0.07 -7.11
N GLY A 137 -2.78 0.55 -6.14
CA GLY A 137 -3.06 0.42 -4.71
C GLY A 137 -4.38 1.06 -4.27
N VAL A 138 -4.82 2.15 -4.93
CA VAL A 138 -6.10 2.82 -4.65
C VAL A 138 -7.27 2.11 -5.32
N CYS A 139 -7.10 1.65 -6.55
CA CYS A 139 -8.15 0.97 -7.31
C CYS A 139 -8.58 -0.36 -6.68
N GLY A 140 -7.64 -1.12 -6.09
CA GLY A 140 -7.93 -2.38 -5.42
C GLY A 140 -9.05 -2.25 -4.36
N PRO A 141 -8.86 -1.42 -3.34
CA PRO A 141 -9.84 -1.19 -2.29
C PRO A 141 -11.17 -0.55 -2.74
N ILE A 142 -11.17 0.21 -3.81
CA ILE A 142 -12.40 0.82 -4.35
C ILE A 142 -13.22 -0.21 -5.11
N LEU A 143 -12.59 -1.00 -5.97
CA LEU A 143 -13.26 -2.03 -6.75
C LEU A 143 -13.69 -3.23 -5.90
N GLY A 144 -13.03 -3.46 -4.77
CA GLY A 144 -13.37 -4.55 -3.85
C GLY A 144 -14.85 -4.54 -3.46
N PRO A 145 -15.36 -3.51 -2.79
CA PRO A 145 -16.77 -3.43 -2.41
C PRO A 145 -17.75 -3.39 -3.59
N ILE A 146 -17.34 -2.85 -4.75
CA ILE A 146 -18.17 -2.81 -5.97
C ILE A 146 -18.38 -4.21 -6.55
N LEU A 147 -17.32 -5.02 -6.55
CA LEU A 147 -17.33 -6.39 -7.09
C LEU A 147 -17.70 -7.44 -6.04
N GLY A 148 -17.67 -7.06 -4.76
CA GLY A 148 -17.89 -7.95 -3.64
C GLY A 148 -19.34 -8.42 -3.56
N THR A 149 -19.50 -9.69 -3.17
CA THR A 149 -20.76 -10.28 -2.79
C THR A 149 -20.65 -10.76 -1.32
N PRO A 150 -21.74 -10.89 -0.57
CA PRO A 150 -21.68 -11.41 0.80
C PRO A 150 -21.23 -12.88 0.90
N VAL A 151 -21.10 -13.59 -0.23
CA VAL A 151 -20.72 -15.00 -0.26
C VAL A 151 -19.20 -15.16 -0.24
N MET A 152 -18.64 -15.53 0.91
CA MET A 152 -17.20 -15.69 1.14
C MET A 152 -16.52 -16.62 0.10
N CYS A 153 -17.16 -17.73 -0.26
CA CYS A 153 -16.61 -18.68 -1.23
C CYS A 153 -16.40 -18.01 -2.61
N VAL A 154 -17.38 -17.25 -3.10
CA VAL A 154 -17.30 -16.56 -4.40
C VAL A 154 -16.18 -15.51 -4.39
N ILE A 155 -16.07 -14.73 -3.33
CA ILE A 155 -15.00 -13.73 -3.17
C ILE A 155 -13.63 -14.40 -3.15
N SER A 156 -13.47 -15.47 -2.37
CA SER A 156 -12.18 -16.15 -2.24
C SER A 156 -11.78 -16.85 -3.54
N LEU A 157 -12.73 -17.40 -4.31
CA LEU A 157 -12.47 -17.95 -5.64
C LEU A 157 -12.09 -16.88 -6.65
N LEU A 158 -12.76 -15.74 -6.63
CA LEU A 158 -12.43 -14.60 -7.48
C LEU A 158 -11.02 -14.08 -7.19
N LEU A 159 -10.66 -13.94 -5.90
CA LEU A 159 -9.31 -13.58 -5.46
C LEU A 159 -8.27 -14.63 -5.90
N SER A 160 -8.62 -15.91 -5.80
CA SER A 160 -7.73 -16.99 -6.26
C SER A 160 -7.50 -16.92 -7.77
N GLY A 161 -8.52 -16.60 -8.55
CA GLY A 161 -8.41 -16.40 -10.00
C GLY A 161 -7.50 -15.23 -10.36
N ILE A 162 -7.67 -14.10 -9.69
CA ILE A 162 -6.81 -12.92 -9.86
C ILE A 162 -5.37 -13.27 -9.46
N ALA A 163 -5.17 -13.95 -8.32
CA ALA A 163 -3.86 -14.35 -7.84
C ALA A 163 -3.18 -15.38 -8.75
N ALA A 164 -3.93 -16.33 -9.31
CA ALA A 164 -3.41 -17.27 -10.29
C ALA A 164 -2.97 -16.57 -11.58
N PHE A 165 -3.80 -15.66 -12.10
CA PHE A 165 -3.46 -14.87 -13.28
C PHE A 165 -2.19 -14.05 -13.05
N THR A 166 -2.08 -13.35 -11.92
CA THR A 166 -0.89 -12.56 -11.60
C THR A 166 0.34 -13.45 -11.35
N THR A 167 0.19 -14.63 -10.76
CA THR A 167 1.30 -15.59 -10.59
C THR A 167 1.84 -16.06 -11.95
N ILE A 168 0.95 -16.40 -12.87
CA ILE A 168 1.31 -16.81 -14.24
C ILE A 168 1.99 -15.64 -14.97
N SER A 169 1.41 -14.44 -14.90
CA SER A 169 1.97 -13.23 -15.50
C SER A 169 3.39 -12.97 -14.96
N THR A 170 3.56 -12.98 -13.65
CA THR A 170 4.85 -12.75 -13.00
C THR A 170 5.90 -13.79 -13.41
N PHE A 171 5.52 -15.05 -13.51
CA PHE A 171 6.42 -16.12 -13.92
C PHE A 171 6.96 -15.93 -15.35
N PHE A 172 6.11 -15.49 -16.29
CA PHE A 172 6.49 -15.34 -17.68
C PHE A 172 7.06 -13.95 -18.02
N PHE A 173 6.57 -12.90 -17.39
CA PHE A 173 6.83 -11.52 -17.82
C PHE A 173 7.69 -10.69 -16.85
N LEU A 174 7.88 -11.13 -15.58
CA LEU A 174 8.74 -10.42 -14.64
C LEU A 174 10.15 -11.00 -14.67
N PRO A 175 11.10 -10.39 -15.41
CA PRO A 175 12.50 -10.79 -15.36
C PRO A 175 13.08 -10.45 -13.99
N GLU A 176 14.29 -10.98 -13.71
CA GLU A 176 15.01 -10.53 -12.52
C GLU A 176 15.31 -9.03 -12.61
N THR A 177 14.93 -8.32 -11.55
CA THR A 177 15.07 -6.85 -11.49
C THR A 177 16.23 -6.41 -10.62
N LEU A 178 16.77 -7.28 -9.75
CA LEU A 178 17.90 -6.95 -8.89
C LEU A 178 19.19 -6.91 -9.71
N SER A 179 19.75 -5.72 -9.88
CA SER A 179 20.99 -5.49 -10.66
C SER A 179 22.16 -6.34 -10.17
N GLU A 180 22.33 -6.44 -8.84
CA GLU A 180 23.40 -7.24 -8.22
C GLU A 180 23.29 -8.73 -8.56
N ASN A 181 22.07 -9.30 -8.56
CA ASN A 181 21.87 -10.70 -8.97
C ASN A 181 22.17 -10.90 -10.47
N ILE A 182 21.77 -9.95 -11.31
CA ILE A 182 22.06 -10.01 -12.75
C ILE A 182 23.57 -9.99 -12.99
N PHE A 183 24.31 -9.09 -12.32
CA PHE A 183 25.77 -9.03 -12.43
C PHE A 183 26.43 -10.28 -11.86
N LEU A 184 25.96 -10.81 -10.73
CA LEU A 184 26.46 -12.06 -10.15
C LEU A 184 26.28 -13.24 -11.12
N ARG A 185 25.12 -13.38 -11.73
CA ARG A 185 24.86 -14.44 -12.72
C ARG A 185 25.72 -14.28 -13.97
N ARG A 186 25.97 -13.03 -14.40
CA ARG A 186 26.86 -12.74 -15.52
C ARG A 186 28.32 -13.05 -15.16
N ALA A 187 28.78 -12.62 -13.99
CA ALA A 187 30.12 -12.90 -13.51
C ALA A 187 30.42 -14.41 -13.44
N LYS A 188 29.44 -15.21 -12.97
CA LYS A 188 29.57 -16.68 -12.93
C LYS A 188 29.58 -17.35 -14.30
N ARG A 189 28.94 -16.76 -15.30
CA ARG A 189 28.95 -17.29 -16.70
C ARG A 189 30.20 -16.88 -17.51
N HIS A 190 30.80 -15.74 -17.19
CA HIS A 190 31.97 -15.21 -17.92
C HIS A 190 33.25 -16.05 -17.81
N PRO A 191 33.58 -16.63 -16.63
CA PRO A 191 34.73 -17.53 -16.52
C PRO A 191 34.62 -18.79 -17.40
N GLU A 192 33.38 -19.33 -17.52
CA GLU A 192 33.10 -20.49 -18.37
C GLU A 192 33.28 -20.19 -19.86
N GLN A 193 33.16 -18.90 -20.27
CA GLN A 193 33.29 -18.46 -21.66
C GLN A 193 34.68 -17.93 -22.01
N THR A 194 35.43 -17.38 -21.04
CA THR A 194 36.68 -16.65 -21.27
C THR A 194 37.91 -17.29 -20.62
N ASP A 195 37.75 -18.35 -19.83
CA ASP A 195 38.81 -19.04 -19.08
C ASP A 195 39.64 -18.11 -18.16
N ASN A 196 39.04 -16.99 -17.75
CA ASN A 196 39.68 -15.98 -16.91
C ASN A 196 39.01 -15.89 -15.52
N PRO A 197 39.65 -16.43 -14.45
CA PRO A 197 39.10 -16.46 -13.09
C PRO A 197 39.05 -15.10 -12.38
N ALA A 198 39.52 -14.01 -13.01
CA ALA A 198 39.61 -12.69 -12.38
C ALA A 198 38.29 -11.89 -12.39
N TYR A 199 37.21 -12.38 -13.02
CA TYR A 199 35.94 -11.71 -13.06
C TYR A 199 35.09 -12.06 -11.80
N HIS A 200 35.11 -11.16 -10.82
CA HIS A 200 34.24 -11.22 -9.64
C HIS A 200 33.20 -10.10 -9.69
N SER A 201 32.00 -10.39 -9.21
CA SER A 201 30.98 -9.35 -9.00
C SER A 201 31.27 -8.57 -7.71
N GLU A 202 30.86 -7.31 -7.65
CA GLU A 202 31.00 -6.49 -6.45
C GLU A 202 30.34 -7.15 -5.23
N ALA A 203 29.24 -7.89 -5.44
CA ALA A 203 28.53 -8.67 -4.43
C ALA A 203 29.33 -9.89 -3.89
N GLU A 204 30.31 -10.39 -4.63
CA GLU A 204 31.21 -11.46 -4.15
C GLU A 204 32.36 -10.89 -3.30
N ILE A 205 32.74 -9.64 -3.55
CA ILE A 205 33.81 -8.94 -2.85
C ILE A 205 33.34 -8.37 -1.52
N GLN A 206 32.12 -7.87 -1.50
CA GLN A 206 31.47 -7.36 -0.27
C GLN A 206 30.86 -8.55 0.49
N SER A 207 31.57 -9.08 1.48
CA SER A 207 30.99 -10.06 2.41
C SER A 207 29.80 -9.44 3.14
N PRO A 208 28.66 -10.18 3.33
CA PRO A 208 27.48 -9.70 4.01
C PRO A 208 27.74 -9.64 5.54
N THR A 209 28.50 -8.64 6.01
CA THR A 209 28.92 -8.55 7.42
C THR A 209 28.07 -7.59 8.25
N GLU A 210 27.16 -6.86 7.66
CA GLU A 210 26.21 -6.06 8.44
C GLU A 210 24.90 -6.83 8.58
N ASN A 211 24.49 -7.07 9.85
CA ASN A 211 23.17 -7.61 10.17
C ASN A 211 22.10 -6.66 9.64
N LEU A 212 21.65 -6.90 8.39
CA LEU A 212 20.68 -6.11 7.66
C LEU A 212 19.40 -5.90 8.50
N ALA A 213 18.98 -6.92 9.28
CA ALA A 213 17.87 -6.82 10.21
C ALA A 213 18.12 -5.79 11.34
N LEU A 214 19.36 -5.63 11.80
CA LEU A 214 19.70 -4.67 12.88
C LEU A 214 19.73 -3.23 12.33
N CYS A 215 20.16 -3.04 11.08
CA CYS A 215 20.08 -1.75 10.39
C CYS A 215 18.63 -1.34 10.20
N ILE A 216 17.75 -2.24 9.72
CA ILE A 216 16.32 -1.99 9.54
C ILE A 216 15.66 -1.53 10.85
N VAL A 217 15.90 -2.24 11.96
CA VAL A 217 15.30 -1.91 13.26
C VAL A 217 15.81 -0.56 13.81
N LYS A 218 17.04 -0.19 13.51
CA LYS A 218 17.66 1.05 14.01
C LYS A 218 17.17 2.27 13.21
N ASP A 219 16.93 2.12 11.91
CA ASP A 219 16.39 3.16 11.03
C ASP A 219 14.88 3.35 11.21
N MET A 220 14.16 2.31 11.69
CA MET A 220 12.73 2.36 11.97
C MET A 220 12.30 3.53 12.88
N GLY A 221 13.18 4.05 13.71
CA GLY A 221 12.86 5.15 14.64
C GLY A 221 12.56 6.49 13.92
N ASP A 222 13.23 6.78 12.82
CA ASP A 222 12.99 7.99 12.01
C ASP A 222 11.88 7.77 10.99
N ASP A 223 11.74 6.55 10.47
CA ASP A 223 10.65 6.12 9.59
C ASP A 223 9.30 6.10 10.32
N LEU A 224 9.27 5.85 11.64
CA LEU A 224 8.04 5.89 12.45
C LEU A 224 7.33 7.25 12.34
N LYS A 225 8.07 8.34 12.32
CA LYS A 225 7.51 9.68 12.19
C LYS A 225 6.95 9.96 10.80
N LEU A 226 7.53 9.34 9.77
CA LEU A 226 7.04 9.40 8.39
C LEU A 226 5.85 8.47 8.14
N ALA A 227 5.86 7.29 8.76
CA ALA A 227 4.76 6.34 8.68
C ALA A 227 3.47 6.87 9.32
N CYS A 228 3.59 7.69 10.38
CA CYS A 228 2.44 8.42 10.94
C CYS A 228 1.82 9.43 9.95
N LEU A 229 2.51 9.78 8.87
CA LEU A 229 2.02 10.65 7.81
C LEU A 229 1.22 9.91 6.74
N ASP A 230 1.24 8.58 6.73
CA ASP A 230 0.61 7.80 5.68
C ASP A 230 -0.89 7.65 5.94
N PRO A 231 -1.76 8.25 5.13
CA PRO A 231 -3.20 8.23 5.30
C PRO A 231 -3.85 6.87 5.01
N VAL A 232 -3.10 5.83 4.65
CA VAL A 232 -3.63 4.46 4.51
C VAL A 232 -4.26 3.96 5.81
N ILE A 233 -3.75 4.41 6.95
CA ILE A 233 -4.35 4.15 8.26
C ILE A 233 -5.83 4.55 8.27
N LEU A 234 -6.14 5.71 7.71
CA LEU A 234 -7.50 6.23 7.62
C LEU A 234 -8.31 5.53 6.52
N PHE A 235 -7.66 4.96 5.50
CA PHE A 235 -8.33 4.33 4.36
C PHE A 235 -9.12 3.07 4.76
N VAL A 236 -8.51 2.17 5.50
CA VAL A 236 -9.18 0.93 5.95
C VAL A 236 -10.34 1.27 6.89
N ASN A 237 -10.13 2.27 7.75
CA ASN A 237 -11.19 2.73 8.67
C ASN A 237 -12.32 3.44 7.92
N MET A 238 -12.02 4.20 6.87
CA MET A 238 -13.02 4.84 6.02
C MET A 238 -13.91 3.82 5.31
N ASN A 239 -13.35 2.73 4.79
CA ASN A 239 -14.14 1.65 4.19
C ASN A 239 -15.14 1.07 5.20
N THR A 240 -14.69 0.80 6.41
CA THR A 240 -15.54 0.29 7.49
C THR A 240 -16.64 1.32 7.84
N MET A 241 -16.28 2.59 7.99
CA MET A 241 -17.26 3.65 8.27
C MET A 241 -18.32 3.80 7.18
N LEU A 242 -17.92 3.71 5.89
CA LEU A 242 -18.87 3.82 4.79
C LEU A 242 -19.93 2.70 4.82
N VAL A 243 -19.51 1.47 5.15
CA VAL A 243 -20.46 0.37 5.33
C VAL A 243 -21.47 0.71 6.44
N TYR A 244 -20.99 1.15 7.61
CA TYR A 244 -21.89 1.53 8.72
C TYR A 244 -22.82 2.70 8.39
N VAL A 245 -22.37 3.68 7.62
CA VAL A 245 -23.19 4.84 7.21
C VAL A 245 -24.26 4.41 6.21
N PHE A 246 -23.88 3.70 5.15
CA PHE A 246 -24.83 3.41 4.07
C PHE A 246 -25.74 2.22 4.38
N ASP A 247 -25.31 1.25 5.19
CA ASP A 247 -26.17 0.19 5.68
C ASP A 247 -27.04 0.65 6.86
N GLY A 248 -26.40 1.21 7.89
CA GLY A 248 -27.08 1.54 9.15
C GLY A 248 -28.00 2.75 9.09
N ILE A 249 -27.70 3.79 8.27
CA ILE A 249 -28.51 5.03 8.19
C ILE A 249 -29.42 5.02 6.96
N TYR A 250 -28.85 4.70 5.78
CA TYR A 250 -29.59 4.81 4.51
C TYR A 250 -30.18 3.48 4.03
N HIS A 251 -29.94 2.38 4.73
CA HIS A 251 -30.45 1.04 4.42
C HIS A 251 -30.18 0.62 2.97
N PHE A 252 -28.97 0.91 2.49
CA PHE A 252 -28.55 0.58 1.14
C PHE A 252 -28.35 -0.92 0.96
N THR A 253 -28.79 -1.45 -0.16
CA THR A 253 -28.44 -2.82 -0.60
C THR A 253 -26.93 -2.92 -0.85
N ALA A 254 -26.37 -4.15 -0.84
CA ALA A 254 -24.94 -4.38 -1.09
C ALA A 254 -24.45 -3.73 -2.41
N ILE A 255 -25.28 -3.74 -3.45
CA ILE A 255 -24.97 -3.09 -4.74
C ILE A 255 -24.90 -1.55 -4.58
N GLN A 256 -25.85 -0.96 -3.89
CA GLN A 256 -25.87 0.49 -3.65
C GLN A 256 -24.70 0.92 -2.76
N GLN A 257 -24.33 0.11 -1.75
CA GLN A 257 -23.14 0.34 -0.95
C GLN A 257 -21.87 0.33 -1.83
N GLY A 258 -21.74 -0.66 -2.73
CA GLY A 258 -20.64 -0.69 -3.71
C GLY A 258 -20.61 0.57 -4.57
N LEU A 259 -21.76 1.02 -5.07
CA LEU A 259 -21.87 2.25 -5.87
C LEU A 259 -21.49 3.51 -5.09
N SER A 260 -21.63 3.56 -3.77
CA SER A 260 -21.20 4.70 -2.97
C SER A 260 -19.70 4.98 -3.04
N PHE A 261 -18.89 3.96 -3.36
CA PHE A 261 -17.44 4.10 -3.57
C PHE A 261 -17.06 4.83 -4.88
N PHE A 262 -18.03 5.07 -5.79
CA PHE A 262 -17.76 5.89 -6.98
C PHE A 262 -17.32 7.32 -6.64
N GLY A 263 -17.74 7.88 -5.50
CA GLY A 263 -17.22 9.16 -5.03
C GLY A 263 -15.70 9.14 -4.87
N ILE A 264 -15.17 8.09 -4.24
CA ILE A 264 -13.72 7.91 -4.07
C ILE A 264 -13.03 7.71 -5.42
N LEU A 265 -13.65 6.97 -6.35
CA LEU A 265 -13.09 6.72 -7.69
C LEU A 265 -12.95 8.01 -8.50
N VAL A 266 -13.96 8.88 -8.47
CA VAL A 266 -13.91 10.19 -9.10
C VAL A 266 -12.78 11.04 -8.49
N GLY A 267 -12.71 11.11 -7.16
CA GLY A 267 -11.65 11.83 -6.44
C GLY A 267 -10.25 11.29 -6.78
N ALA A 268 -10.10 9.96 -6.89
CA ALA A 268 -8.85 9.32 -7.31
C ALA A 268 -8.45 9.73 -8.72
N SER A 269 -9.39 9.68 -9.68
CA SER A 269 -9.15 10.05 -11.08
C SER A 269 -8.68 11.50 -11.20
N VAL A 270 -9.35 12.42 -10.52
CA VAL A 270 -8.97 13.85 -10.48
C VAL A 270 -7.57 14.02 -9.89
N SER A 271 -7.24 13.27 -8.83
CA SER A 271 -5.94 13.36 -8.16
C SER A 271 -4.81 12.87 -9.05
N VAL A 272 -5.02 11.76 -9.75
CA VAL A 272 -4.04 11.18 -10.67
C VAL A 272 -3.75 12.15 -11.81
N VAL A 273 -4.80 12.68 -12.45
CA VAL A 273 -4.65 13.66 -13.53
C VAL A 273 -3.94 14.91 -13.02
N GLY A 274 -4.38 15.46 -11.88
CA GLY A 274 -3.74 16.63 -11.26
C GLY A 274 -2.27 16.40 -10.93
N TYR A 275 -1.91 15.23 -10.40
CA TYR A 275 -0.52 14.89 -10.09
C TYR A 275 0.34 14.72 -11.35
N ILE A 276 -0.18 14.08 -12.41
CA ILE A 276 0.53 13.94 -13.69
C ILE A 276 0.75 15.32 -14.33
N LEU A 277 -0.25 16.20 -14.33
CA LEU A 277 -0.12 17.57 -14.81
C LEU A 277 0.91 18.36 -14.00
N TRP A 278 0.91 18.21 -12.68
CA TRP A 278 1.92 18.82 -11.81
C TRP A 278 3.33 18.32 -12.13
N LEU A 279 3.51 17.01 -12.35
CA LEU A 279 4.79 16.43 -12.78
C LEU A 279 5.23 17.03 -14.11
N TYR A 280 4.34 17.08 -15.09
CA TYR A 280 4.67 17.52 -16.45
C TYR A 280 4.98 19.02 -16.53
N TYR A 281 4.14 19.89 -15.94
CA TYR A 281 4.28 21.34 -16.06
C TYR A 281 5.20 21.96 -15.02
N TRP A 282 5.31 21.38 -13.84
CA TRP A 282 6.06 22.00 -12.74
C TRP A 282 7.36 21.28 -12.39
N TYR A 283 7.34 19.97 -12.29
CA TYR A 283 8.47 19.20 -11.80
C TYR A 283 9.50 18.91 -12.90
N GLN A 284 9.09 18.30 -14.02
CA GLN A 284 9.98 17.92 -15.12
C GLN A 284 10.78 19.08 -15.72
N PRO A 285 10.20 20.27 -16.03
CA PRO A 285 10.98 21.38 -16.55
C PRO A 285 12.10 21.83 -15.61
N ARG A 286 11.85 21.74 -14.29
CA ARG A 286 12.86 22.12 -13.27
C ARG A 286 13.97 21.07 -13.12
N VAL A 287 13.66 19.79 -13.31
CA VAL A 287 14.68 18.73 -13.34
C VAL A 287 15.53 18.82 -14.60
N ALA A 288 14.95 19.21 -15.72
CA ALA A 288 15.66 19.36 -16.99
C ALA A 288 16.60 20.59 -17.02
N ASP A 289 16.37 21.59 -16.18
CA ASP A 289 17.23 22.76 -16.07
C ASP A 289 18.49 22.41 -15.25
N ALA A 290 19.64 22.31 -15.92
CA ALA A 290 20.93 21.98 -15.32
C ALA A 290 21.38 22.95 -14.19
N ASN A 291 20.80 24.15 -14.12
CA ASN A 291 21.10 25.13 -13.09
C ASN A 291 20.29 24.94 -11.80
N ILE A 292 19.28 24.06 -11.80
CA ILE A 292 18.38 23.83 -10.67
C ILE A 292 18.63 22.45 -10.07
N VAL A 293 19.24 22.38 -8.90
CA VAL A 293 19.31 21.16 -8.10
C VAL A 293 18.03 21.04 -7.26
N LEU A 294 17.08 20.26 -7.73
CA LEU A 294 15.86 20.00 -6.99
C LEU A 294 16.16 19.14 -5.77
N LYS A 295 15.72 19.63 -4.61
CA LYS A 295 15.82 18.88 -3.35
C LYS A 295 14.69 17.85 -3.26
N PRO A 296 14.89 16.69 -2.60
CA PRO A 296 13.82 15.69 -2.37
C PRO A 296 12.57 16.30 -1.70
N GLU A 297 12.74 17.35 -0.90
CA GLU A 297 11.63 18.06 -0.25
C GLU A 297 10.62 18.69 -1.23
N ALA A 298 11.02 18.93 -2.49
CA ALA A 298 10.10 19.42 -3.54
C ALA A 298 8.98 18.40 -3.84
N ARG A 299 9.22 17.11 -3.58
CA ARG A 299 8.22 16.04 -3.71
C ARG A 299 7.07 16.11 -2.70
N LEU A 300 7.25 16.86 -1.61
CA LEU A 300 6.24 16.99 -0.55
C LEU A 300 5.13 17.99 -0.87
N VAL A 301 5.30 18.82 -1.92
CA VAL A 301 4.32 19.87 -2.29
C VAL A 301 2.93 19.32 -2.57
N PRO A 302 2.73 18.26 -3.41
CA PRO A 302 1.41 17.66 -3.60
C PRO A 302 0.83 17.08 -2.30
N GLY A 303 1.68 16.53 -1.43
CA GLY A 303 1.28 15.99 -0.14
C GLY A 303 0.69 17.02 0.82
N GLN A 304 1.11 18.28 0.72
CA GLN A 304 0.53 19.37 1.52
C GLN A 304 -0.94 19.62 1.15
N ILE A 305 -1.26 19.57 -0.15
CA ILE A 305 -2.65 19.66 -0.64
C ILE A 305 -3.44 18.44 -0.16
N GLY A 306 -2.85 17.24 -0.29
CA GLY A 306 -3.46 16.01 0.19
C GLY A 306 -3.77 16.03 1.68
N ALA A 307 -2.85 16.55 2.50
CA ALA A 307 -3.03 16.65 3.95
C ALA A 307 -4.26 17.48 4.35
N LEU A 308 -4.62 18.49 3.56
CA LEU A 308 -5.82 19.30 3.80
C LEU A 308 -7.11 18.61 3.38
N CYS A 309 -7.06 17.75 2.37
CA CYS A 309 -8.26 17.05 1.86
C CYS A 309 -8.82 16.02 2.83
N ILE A 310 -7.98 15.37 3.65
CA ILE A 310 -8.41 14.32 4.59
C ILE A 310 -9.32 14.85 5.70
N PRO A 311 -8.96 15.91 6.45
CA PRO A 311 -9.86 16.50 7.44
C PRO A 311 -11.19 16.96 6.83
N VAL A 312 -11.14 17.59 5.65
CA VAL A 312 -12.34 18.04 4.94
C VAL A 312 -13.28 16.87 4.67
N CYS A 313 -12.76 15.77 4.14
CA CYS A 313 -13.54 14.55 3.94
C CYS A 313 -14.19 14.07 5.24
N LEU A 314 -13.40 13.91 6.30
CA LEU A 314 -13.86 13.35 7.57
C LEU A 314 -14.93 14.23 8.25
N PHE A 315 -14.78 15.54 8.20
CA PHE A 315 -15.79 16.46 8.76
C PHE A 315 -17.07 16.49 7.90
N ILE A 316 -16.97 16.48 6.57
CA ILE A 316 -18.16 16.37 5.72
C ILE A 316 -18.88 15.06 6.05
N LEU A 317 -18.18 13.92 6.07
CA LEU A 317 -18.77 12.63 6.40
C LEU A 317 -19.41 12.65 7.80
N ALA A 318 -18.74 13.21 8.82
CA ALA A 318 -19.23 13.28 10.19
C ALA A 318 -20.61 13.96 10.31
N TRP A 319 -20.78 15.06 9.60
CA TRP A 319 -21.95 15.93 9.79
C TRP A 319 -23.03 15.78 8.72
N THR A 320 -22.73 15.11 7.59
CA THR A 320 -23.71 14.79 6.54
C THR A 320 -24.32 13.40 6.66
N SER A 321 -23.70 12.48 7.43
CA SER A 321 -24.21 11.12 7.65
C SER A 321 -25.38 11.09 8.65
N ARG A 322 -26.56 11.55 8.21
CA ARG A 322 -27.80 11.63 8.98
C ARG A 322 -28.99 11.34 8.09
N GLU A 323 -30.04 10.74 8.61
CA GLU A 323 -31.32 10.48 7.89
C GLU A 323 -31.92 11.72 7.23
N SER A 324 -31.75 12.90 7.86
CA SER A 324 -32.26 14.17 7.36
C SER A 324 -31.50 14.73 6.15
N VAL A 325 -30.33 14.20 5.83
CA VAL A 325 -29.44 14.67 4.75
C VAL A 325 -29.49 13.67 3.61
N HIS A 326 -29.56 14.17 2.37
CA HIS A 326 -29.58 13.32 1.20
C HIS A 326 -28.27 12.52 1.07
N TRP A 327 -28.38 11.23 0.77
CA TRP A 327 -27.25 10.27 0.69
C TRP A 327 -26.09 10.70 -0.22
N ILE A 328 -26.32 11.60 -1.17
CA ILE A 328 -25.26 12.09 -2.07
C ILE A 328 -24.23 12.98 -1.35
N ALA A 329 -24.62 13.62 -0.24
CA ALA A 329 -23.74 14.54 0.48
C ALA A 329 -22.54 13.81 1.12
N PRO A 330 -22.69 12.69 1.87
CA PRO A 330 -21.54 11.90 2.32
C PRO A 330 -20.72 11.32 1.15
N ILE A 331 -21.33 10.94 0.01
CA ILE A 331 -20.59 10.47 -1.18
C ILE A 331 -19.69 11.59 -1.73
N ILE A 332 -20.17 12.83 -1.82
CA ILE A 332 -19.34 13.98 -2.21
C ILE A 332 -18.19 14.18 -1.21
N GLY A 333 -18.48 14.02 0.09
CA GLY A 333 -17.44 14.06 1.12
C GLY A 333 -16.32 13.04 0.87
N THR A 334 -16.67 11.81 0.50
CA THR A 334 -15.68 10.75 0.22
C THR A 334 -14.81 11.04 -1.01
N ALA A 335 -15.28 11.85 -1.96
CA ALA A 335 -14.47 12.26 -3.11
C ALA A 335 -13.21 13.04 -2.70
N PHE A 336 -13.20 13.74 -1.56
CA PHE A 336 -12.01 14.41 -1.03
C PHE A 336 -11.01 13.46 -0.37
N PHE A 337 -11.42 12.24 -0.04
CA PHE A 337 -10.54 11.26 0.59
C PHE A 337 -9.43 10.79 -0.35
N ALA A 338 -9.78 10.44 -1.59
CA ALA A 338 -8.82 9.93 -2.56
C ALA A 338 -7.68 10.91 -2.90
N PRO A 339 -7.93 12.22 -3.12
CA PRO A 339 -6.88 13.23 -3.22
C PRO A 339 -5.96 13.23 -2.00
N GLY A 340 -6.53 13.20 -0.82
CA GLY A 340 -5.77 13.16 0.43
C GLY A 340 -4.84 11.96 0.50
N PHE A 341 -5.38 10.78 0.32
CA PHE A 341 -4.65 9.53 0.34
C PHE A 341 -3.57 9.45 -0.77
N TYR A 342 -3.97 9.69 -2.02
CA TYR A 342 -3.11 9.53 -3.18
C TYR A 342 -1.93 10.50 -3.16
N LEU A 343 -2.18 11.80 -2.98
CA LEU A 343 -1.13 12.83 -3.01
C LEU A 343 -0.16 12.70 -1.84
N MET A 344 -0.64 12.30 -0.65
CA MET A 344 0.22 12.04 0.50
C MET A 344 1.12 10.83 0.26
N SER A 345 0.53 9.69 -0.15
CA SER A 345 1.30 8.47 -0.41
C SER A 345 2.35 8.68 -1.50
N GLN A 346 2.00 9.40 -2.58
CA GLN A 346 2.94 9.77 -3.64
C GLN A 346 4.10 10.61 -3.11
N SER A 347 3.78 11.63 -2.33
CA SER A 347 4.78 12.51 -1.75
C SER A 347 5.75 11.78 -0.83
N VAL A 348 5.23 10.90 0.03
CA VAL A 348 6.04 10.12 0.97
C VAL A 348 6.91 9.11 0.21
N LEU A 349 6.35 8.31 -0.70
CA LEU A 349 7.10 7.29 -1.43
C LEU A 349 8.21 7.89 -2.30
N ASN A 350 7.93 8.98 -3.03
CA ASN A 350 8.95 9.65 -3.83
C ASN A 350 10.02 10.31 -2.96
N TYR A 351 9.64 10.97 -1.85
CA TYR A 351 10.58 11.57 -0.91
C TYR A 351 11.51 10.51 -0.28
N LEU A 352 10.97 9.38 0.15
CA LEU A 352 11.74 8.27 0.70
C LEU A 352 12.67 7.65 -0.33
N GLY A 353 12.18 7.37 -1.54
CA GLY A 353 12.99 6.80 -2.63
C GLY A 353 14.17 7.69 -3.01
N GLU A 354 13.96 9.00 -3.09
CA GLU A 354 15.04 9.94 -3.43
C GLU A 354 15.99 10.24 -2.25
N SER A 355 15.50 10.15 -1.00
CA SER A 355 16.32 10.39 0.19
C SER A 355 17.20 9.20 0.56
N TYR A 356 16.78 7.98 0.26
CA TYR A 356 17.45 6.72 0.65
C TYR A 356 17.59 5.73 -0.52
N PRO A 357 18.22 6.07 -1.64
CA PRO A 357 18.20 5.24 -2.85
C PRO A 357 18.83 3.86 -2.64
N ARG A 358 19.89 3.75 -1.81
CA ARG A 358 20.55 2.46 -1.49
C ARG A 358 19.74 1.57 -0.55
N HIS A 359 18.88 2.15 0.28
CA HIS A 359 18.10 1.46 1.31
C HIS A 359 16.59 1.53 1.06
N ALA A 360 16.16 1.88 -0.16
CA ALA A 360 14.76 2.12 -0.51
C ALA A 360 13.84 0.94 -0.15
N VAL A 361 14.30 -0.31 -0.35
CA VAL A 361 13.53 -1.53 -0.01
C VAL A 361 13.24 -1.60 1.48
N SER A 362 14.24 -1.36 2.33
CA SER A 362 14.11 -1.41 3.79
C SER A 362 13.21 -0.29 4.31
N VAL A 363 13.37 0.91 3.77
CA VAL A 363 12.58 2.09 4.15
C VAL A 363 11.11 1.93 3.76
N PHE A 364 10.83 1.39 2.56
CA PHE A 364 9.46 1.07 2.14
C PHE A 364 8.85 -0.06 2.99
N ALA A 365 9.64 -1.05 3.41
CA ALA A 365 9.20 -2.10 4.32
C ALA A 365 8.82 -1.54 5.69
N GLY A 366 9.66 -0.68 6.28
CA GLY A 366 9.40 0.01 7.54
C GLY A 366 8.14 0.86 7.48
N ASN A 367 7.99 1.69 6.44
CA ASN A 367 6.78 2.48 6.23
C ASN A 367 5.53 1.58 6.13
N THR A 368 5.62 0.49 5.36
CA THR A 368 4.51 -0.46 5.21
C THR A 368 4.14 -1.12 6.54
N PHE A 369 5.12 -1.50 7.36
CA PHE A 369 4.89 -2.10 8.68
C PHE A 369 4.07 -1.20 9.60
N PHE A 370 4.50 0.06 9.79
CA PHE A 370 3.79 0.99 10.66
C PHE A 370 2.40 1.31 10.15
N ARG A 371 2.28 1.62 8.87
CA ARG A 371 1.02 1.88 8.20
C ARG A 371 0.01 0.74 8.39
N SER A 372 0.46 -0.48 8.19
CA SER A 372 -0.39 -1.68 8.26
C SER A 372 -0.75 -2.06 9.69
N SER A 373 0.15 -1.87 10.64
CA SER A 373 -0.11 -2.12 12.07
C SER A 373 -1.27 -1.25 12.57
N PHE A 374 -1.22 0.05 12.29
CA PHE A 374 -2.32 0.95 12.64
C PHE A 374 -3.58 0.71 11.79
N GLY A 375 -3.41 0.48 10.47
CA GLY A 375 -4.52 0.21 9.55
C GLY A 375 -5.28 -1.07 9.87
N GLY A 376 -4.62 -2.09 10.42
CA GLY A 376 -5.26 -3.33 10.85
C GLY A 376 -5.86 -3.24 12.25
N ALA A 377 -5.33 -2.40 13.15
CA ALA A 377 -5.85 -2.24 14.50
C ALA A 377 -7.14 -1.38 14.55
N LEU A 378 -7.22 -0.34 13.74
CA LEU A 378 -8.35 0.60 13.74
C LEU A 378 -9.72 -0.03 13.41
N PRO A 379 -9.87 -0.94 12.43
CA PRO A 379 -11.14 -1.59 12.15
C PRO A 379 -11.70 -2.39 13.32
N LEU A 380 -10.83 -2.93 14.19
CA LEU A 380 -11.26 -3.62 15.41
C LEU A 380 -11.85 -2.66 16.47
N ALA A 381 -11.34 -1.44 16.52
CA ALA A 381 -11.82 -0.40 17.43
C ALA A 381 -13.05 0.35 16.87
N ALA A 382 -13.24 0.34 15.54
CA ALA A 382 -14.29 1.12 14.87
C ALA A 382 -15.72 0.80 15.37
N PRO A 383 -16.15 -0.47 15.51
CA PRO A 383 -17.50 -0.77 15.99
C PRO A 383 -17.76 -0.21 17.40
N SER A 384 -16.81 -0.39 18.31
CA SER A 384 -16.92 0.13 19.69
C SER A 384 -16.96 1.65 19.71
N MET A 385 -16.15 2.32 18.91
CA MET A 385 -16.11 3.77 18.80
C MET A 385 -17.41 4.33 18.17
N LEU A 386 -17.93 3.69 17.13
CA LEU A 386 -19.19 4.09 16.49
C LEU A 386 -20.38 3.91 17.41
N ASN A 387 -20.45 2.81 18.16
CA ASN A 387 -21.54 2.53 19.10
C ASN A 387 -21.53 3.46 20.32
N SER A 388 -20.34 3.85 20.81
CA SER A 388 -20.22 4.70 22.02
C SER A 388 -20.32 6.19 21.71
N LEU A 389 -19.75 6.68 20.61
CA LEU A 389 -19.69 8.10 20.27
C LEU A 389 -20.71 8.52 19.21
N GLY A 390 -21.29 7.56 18.48
CA GLY A 390 -22.04 7.82 17.27
C GLY A 390 -21.16 8.21 16.08
N ILE A 391 -21.72 8.11 14.88
CA ILE A 391 -20.96 8.32 13.61
C ILE A 391 -20.35 9.73 13.53
N GLY A 392 -21.11 10.75 13.92
CA GLY A 392 -20.69 12.15 13.86
C GLY A 392 -19.42 12.44 14.70
N TRP A 393 -19.43 12.04 15.97
CA TRP A 393 -18.30 12.28 16.87
C TRP A 393 -17.12 11.31 16.62
N ALA A 394 -17.40 10.06 16.24
CA ALA A 394 -16.37 9.11 15.85
C ALA A 394 -15.56 9.61 14.64
N SER A 395 -16.26 10.06 13.58
CA SER A 395 -15.61 10.65 12.39
C SER A 395 -14.91 11.97 12.72
N SER A 396 -15.50 12.81 13.59
CA SER A 396 -14.87 14.08 14.01
C SER A 396 -13.60 13.85 14.81
N THR A 397 -13.54 12.83 15.66
CA THR A 397 -12.32 12.47 16.40
C THR A 397 -11.16 12.14 15.45
N LEU A 398 -11.42 11.32 14.43
CA LEU A 398 -10.44 11.04 13.37
C LEU A 398 -10.10 12.30 12.57
N GLY A 399 -11.10 13.18 12.32
CA GLY A 399 -10.92 14.47 11.70
C GLY A 399 -9.94 15.36 12.49
N PHE A 400 -10.10 15.49 13.81
CA PHE A 400 -9.20 16.26 14.66
C PHE A 400 -7.77 15.67 14.68
N ILE A 401 -7.64 14.34 14.72
CA ILE A 401 -6.34 13.68 14.60
C ILE A 401 -5.70 14.03 13.26
N SER A 402 -6.46 13.99 12.16
CA SER A 402 -5.94 14.35 10.84
C SER A 402 -5.55 15.83 10.74
N VAL A 403 -6.29 16.75 11.37
CA VAL A 403 -5.92 18.18 11.47
C VAL A 403 -4.58 18.33 12.19
N ALA A 404 -4.35 17.61 13.30
CA ALA A 404 -3.09 17.65 14.02
C ALA A 404 -1.91 17.13 13.19
N MET A 405 -2.17 16.29 12.17
CA MET A 405 -1.17 15.77 11.25
C MET A 405 -0.89 16.69 10.05
N VAL A 406 -1.78 17.63 9.71
CA VAL A 406 -1.61 18.56 8.59
C VAL A 406 -0.27 19.31 8.60
N PRO A 407 0.26 19.81 9.73
CA PRO A 407 1.53 20.55 9.76
C PRO A 407 2.75 19.68 9.38
N LEU A 408 2.67 18.35 9.46
CA LEU A 408 3.83 17.48 9.30
C LEU A 408 4.50 17.55 7.92
N PRO A 409 3.78 17.51 6.77
CA PRO A 409 4.41 17.69 5.45
C PRO A 409 5.09 19.06 5.30
N PHE A 410 4.53 20.11 5.90
CA PHE A 410 5.12 21.46 5.88
C PHE A 410 6.40 21.52 6.72
N ILE A 411 6.40 20.90 7.90
CA ILE A 411 7.59 20.79 8.76
C ILE A 411 8.68 19.99 8.05
N LEU A 412 8.33 18.86 7.39
CA LEU A 412 9.29 18.06 6.63
C LEU A 412 9.87 18.86 5.46
N GLN A 413 9.05 19.60 4.72
CA GLN A 413 9.54 20.44 3.63
C GLN A 413 10.54 21.48 4.14
N ARG A 414 10.30 22.11 5.28
CA ARG A 414 11.15 23.17 5.84
C ARG A 414 12.41 22.63 6.51
N TYR A 415 12.31 21.53 7.22
CA TYR A 415 13.38 20.98 8.06
C TYR A 415 13.97 19.66 7.54
N GLY A 416 13.54 19.15 6.41
CA GLY A 416 13.95 17.85 5.84
C GLY A 416 15.46 17.75 5.66
N LYS A 417 16.11 18.79 5.13
CA LYS A 417 17.57 18.86 4.98
C LYS A 417 18.30 18.66 6.33
N LYS A 418 17.84 19.30 7.40
CA LYS A 418 18.44 19.18 8.74
C LYS A 418 18.21 17.77 9.33
N ARG A 419 17.07 17.16 9.05
CA ARG A 419 16.78 15.79 9.51
C ARG A 419 17.61 14.75 8.78
N ARG A 420 17.76 14.86 7.45
CA ARG A 420 18.63 13.98 6.67
C ARG A 420 20.08 14.05 7.13
N SER A 421 20.59 15.22 7.52
CA SER A 421 21.97 15.33 8.06
C SER A 421 22.19 14.62 9.40
N TRP A 422 21.13 14.19 10.11
CA TRP A 422 21.21 13.39 11.30
C TRP A 422 21.13 11.89 11.01
N SER A 423 20.60 11.49 9.85
CA SER A 423 20.57 10.11 9.42
C SER A 423 21.94 9.71 8.83
N ARG A 424 22.45 8.55 9.24
CA ARG A 424 23.72 8.01 8.70
C ARG A 424 23.60 7.45 7.29
N PHE A 425 22.37 7.27 6.79
CA PHE A 425 22.04 6.56 5.54
C PHE A 425 21.40 7.47 4.48
N ALA A 426 21.05 8.72 4.83
CA ALA A 426 20.54 9.70 3.90
C ALA A 426 21.69 10.35 3.10
N ASN A 427 21.53 10.44 1.78
CA ASN A 427 22.42 11.20 0.89
C ASN A 427 22.12 12.68 0.92
#